data_27eeb675916b6787ee02667cc9eb712d
#
_entry.id   27eeb675916b6787ee02667cc9eb712d
#
_cell.length_a   1.000
_cell.length_b   1.000
_cell.length_c   1.000
_cell.angle_alpha   90.00
_cell.angle_beta   90.00
_cell.angle_gamma   90.00
#
_symmetry.space_group_name_H-M   'P 1'
#
loop_
_entity.id
_entity.type
_entity.pdbx_description
1 polymer ?
#
loop_
_entity_poly.entity_id
_entity_poly.type
_entity_poly.pdbx_seq_one_letter_code
_entity_poly.pdbx_strand_id
1 'polypeptide(L)'
;DTEDLFRIETDVFVPAALENQLTLDRAKGLPARVVVEAANGPTTREADEYLFANGVDVIPDILANSGGVIVSYFEWLQNKSARAWSFDDVDGRLRELMWLAHDRVVHARRTYDCTRRDAAYIVALDRIIDVYDRRGIFP
;
A
#
# COMPACT_ATOMS: atom_id res chain seq x y z
N ASP A 1 -0.02 27.77 5.27
CA ASP A 1 -1.32 27.26 4.83
C ASP A 1 -1.22 25.77 4.52
N THR A 2 -2.30 25.02 4.70
CA THR A 2 -2.31 23.57 4.37
C THR A 2 -2.01 23.34 2.89
N GLU A 3 -2.43 24.25 2.00
CA GLU A 3 -2.17 24.15 0.57
C GLU A 3 -0.68 24.31 0.22
N ASP A 4 0.09 25.01 1.03
CA ASP A 4 1.51 25.21 0.80
C ASP A 4 2.29 23.90 0.94
N LEU A 5 1.80 22.93 1.75
CA LEU A 5 2.43 21.63 1.95
C LEU A 5 2.54 20.85 0.64
N PHE A 6 1.58 20.97 -0.27
CA PHE A 6 1.57 20.25 -1.54
C PHE A 6 2.48 20.88 -2.61
N ARG A 7 3.15 22.00 -2.28
CA ARG A 7 4.05 22.75 -3.18
C ARG A 7 5.49 22.79 -2.69
N ILE A 8 5.78 22.19 -1.52
CA ILE A 8 7.14 22.13 -0.98
C ILE A 8 7.95 21.16 -1.84
N GLU A 9 9.09 21.63 -2.34
CA GLU A 9 10.03 20.77 -3.06
C GLU A 9 10.46 19.59 -2.18
N THR A 10 10.16 18.39 -2.67
CA THR A 10 10.48 17.13 -1.99
C THR A 10 10.57 16.01 -3.00
N ASP A 11 11.40 15.01 -2.72
CA ASP A 11 11.46 13.80 -3.55
C ASP A 11 10.34 12.81 -3.21
N VAL A 12 9.96 12.76 -1.93
CA VAL A 12 8.96 11.81 -1.41
C VAL A 12 7.89 12.57 -0.64
N PHE A 13 6.64 12.36 -1.02
CA PHE A 13 5.47 12.87 -0.31
C PHE A 13 4.73 11.73 0.39
N VAL A 14 4.44 11.89 1.70
CA VAL A 14 3.78 10.86 2.51
C VAL A 14 2.47 11.39 3.09
N PRO A 15 1.33 11.19 2.41
CA PRO A 15 0.02 11.53 2.96
C PRO A 15 -0.33 10.55 4.08
N ALA A 16 -0.34 11.04 5.33
CA ALA A 16 -0.50 10.22 6.53
C ALA A 16 -1.65 10.63 7.45
N ALA A 17 -2.51 11.59 7.03
CA ALA A 17 -3.54 12.15 7.88
C ALA A 17 -4.94 11.63 7.55
N LEU A 18 -5.54 12.08 6.45
CA LEU A 18 -6.93 11.83 6.12
C LEU A 18 -7.08 11.32 4.67
N GLU A 19 -8.24 10.72 4.42
CA GLU A 19 -8.66 10.32 3.07
C GLU A 19 -8.89 11.54 2.15
N ASN A 20 -8.77 11.32 0.84
CA ASN A 20 -9.06 12.32 -0.21
C ASN A 20 -8.32 13.64 -0.07
N GLN A 21 -7.15 13.65 0.56
CA GLN A 21 -6.35 14.89 0.70
C GLN A 21 -5.57 15.22 -0.56
N LEU A 22 -5.07 14.23 -1.29
CA LEU A 22 -4.37 14.44 -2.55
C LEU A 22 -5.38 14.41 -3.70
N THR A 23 -5.99 15.58 -3.95
CA THR A 23 -6.92 15.80 -5.06
C THR A 23 -6.17 16.08 -6.37
N LEU A 24 -6.87 16.04 -7.51
CA LEU A 24 -6.28 16.35 -8.81
C LEU A 24 -5.56 17.71 -8.84
N ASP A 25 -6.15 18.74 -8.24
CA ASP A 25 -5.56 20.09 -8.23
C ASP A 25 -4.27 20.14 -7.39
N ARG A 26 -4.24 19.43 -6.27
CA ARG A 26 -3.04 19.30 -5.45
C ARG A 26 -1.97 18.45 -6.15
N ALA A 27 -2.37 17.37 -6.81
CA ALA A 27 -1.46 16.52 -7.57
C ALA A 27 -0.76 17.25 -8.72
N LYS A 28 -1.47 18.16 -9.41
CA LYS A 28 -0.87 19.00 -10.48
C LYS A 28 0.24 19.93 -9.99
N GLY A 29 0.21 20.29 -8.73
CA GLY A 29 1.21 21.17 -8.12
C GLY A 29 2.27 20.44 -7.29
N LEU A 30 2.17 19.13 -7.16
CA LEU A 30 3.04 18.33 -6.30
C LEU A 30 4.40 18.08 -6.98
N PRO A 31 5.52 18.55 -6.42
CA PRO A 31 6.85 18.37 -7.02
C PRO A 31 7.47 16.99 -6.72
N ALA A 32 6.82 16.14 -5.92
CA ALA A 32 7.34 14.85 -5.51
C ALA A 32 7.45 13.86 -6.68
N ARG A 33 8.50 13.04 -6.65
CA ARG A 33 8.72 11.94 -7.59
C ARG A 33 8.07 10.63 -7.13
N VAL A 34 7.87 10.50 -5.82
CA VAL A 34 7.29 9.33 -5.18
C VAL A 34 6.24 9.77 -4.17
N VAL A 35 5.09 9.11 -4.19
CA VAL A 35 4.05 9.24 -3.15
C VAL A 35 3.95 7.92 -2.41
N VAL A 36 4.01 7.95 -1.06
CA VAL A 36 3.85 6.76 -0.21
C VAL A 36 2.62 6.96 0.68
N GLU A 37 1.56 6.24 0.42
CA GLU A 37 0.28 6.43 1.11
C GLU A 37 0.27 5.74 2.48
N ALA A 38 0.53 6.51 3.54
CA ALA A 38 0.43 6.01 4.90
C ALA A 38 -1.00 6.06 5.47
N ALA A 39 -1.82 7.04 5.06
CA ALA A 39 -3.26 7.06 5.35
C ALA A 39 -4.03 6.12 4.42
N ASN A 40 -5.28 5.79 4.77
CA ASN A 40 -6.17 5.04 3.90
C ASN A 40 -6.86 5.98 2.91
N GLY A 41 -6.83 5.64 1.61
CA GLY A 41 -7.47 6.38 0.54
C GLY A 41 -7.09 7.88 0.46
N PRO A 42 -5.82 8.27 0.65
CA PRO A 42 -5.48 9.69 0.71
C PRO A 42 -5.51 10.37 -0.66
N THR A 43 -5.35 9.61 -1.73
CA THR A 43 -5.30 10.10 -3.12
C THR A 43 -6.61 9.80 -3.82
N THR A 44 -7.22 10.82 -4.45
CA THR A 44 -8.42 10.61 -5.26
C THR A 44 -8.07 9.86 -6.54
N ARG A 45 -9.06 9.21 -7.15
CA ARG A 45 -8.87 8.44 -8.37
C ARG A 45 -8.28 9.29 -9.51
N GLU A 46 -8.81 10.47 -9.70
CA GLU A 46 -8.36 11.41 -10.74
C GLU A 46 -6.92 11.86 -10.50
N ALA A 47 -6.54 12.03 -9.22
CA ALA A 47 -5.17 12.34 -8.84
C ALA A 47 -4.22 11.16 -9.11
N ASP A 48 -4.63 9.93 -8.77
CA ASP A 48 -3.83 8.71 -9.01
C ASP A 48 -3.56 8.51 -10.51
N GLU A 49 -4.60 8.66 -11.35
CA GLU A 49 -4.49 8.59 -12.80
C GLU A 49 -3.55 9.68 -13.35
N TYR A 50 -3.66 10.91 -12.84
CA TYR A 50 -2.79 12.02 -13.23
C TYR A 50 -1.33 11.77 -12.84
N LEU A 51 -1.07 11.35 -11.60
CA LEU A 51 0.28 11.06 -11.10
C LEU A 51 0.94 9.95 -11.92
N PHE A 52 0.21 8.88 -12.20
CA PHE A 52 0.70 7.80 -13.06
C PHE A 52 1.05 8.29 -14.47
N ALA A 53 0.16 9.06 -15.11
CA ALA A 53 0.39 9.61 -16.45
C ALA A 53 1.59 10.57 -16.51
N ASN A 54 1.96 11.19 -15.38
CA ASN A 54 3.10 12.10 -15.28
C ASN A 54 4.36 11.45 -14.68
N GLY A 55 4.39 10.13 -14.52
CA GLY A 55 5.57 9.38 -14.11
C GLY A 55 5.90 9.48 -12.61
N VAL A 56 4.95 9.95 -11.80
CA VAL A 56 5.09 9.91 -10.34
C VAL A 56 4.76 8.50 -9.84
N ASP A 57 5.66 7.92 -9.06
CA ASP A 57 5.50 6.56 -8.55
C ASP A 57 4.67 6.57 -7.25
N VAL A 58 3.47 6.02 -7.29
CA VAL A 58 2.58 5.94 -6.12
C VAL A 58 2.69 4.56 -5.50
N ILE A 59 3.15 4.48 -4.25
CA ILE A 59 3.08 3.27 -3.42
C ILE A 59 1.73 3.30 -2.70
N PRO A 60 0.77 2.45 -3.11
CA PRO A 60 -0.61 2.55 -2.63
C PRO A 60 -0.76 2.14 -1.16
N ASP A 61 -1.75 2.69 -0.51
CA ASP A 61 -2.09 2.45 0.90
C ASP A 61 -2.22 0.95 1.24
N ILE A 62 -2.93 0.19 0.40
CA ILE A 62 -3.12 -1.26 0.57
C ILE A 62 -1.78 -2.03 0.69
N LEU A 63 -0.68 -1.48 0.19
CA LEU A 63 0.66 -2.02 0.36
C LEU A 63 1.42 -1.28 1.46
N ALA A 64 1.51 0.06 1.37
CA ALA A 64 2.41 0.86 2.19
C ALA A 64 2.08 0.81 3.69
N ASN A 65 0.79 0.83 4.05
CA ASN A 65 0.35 0.85 5.45
C ASN A 65 -0.05 -0.52 6.01
N SER A 66 0.10 -1.60 5.25
CA SER A 66 -0.30 -2.96 5.64
C SER A 66 0.51 -3.52 6.82
N GLY A 67 1.67 -2.93 7.13
CA GLY A 67 2.50 -3.37 8.25
C GLY A 67 1.77 -3.37 9.60
N GLY A 68 0.92 -2.38 9.85
CA GLY A 68 0.13 -2.29 11.08
C GLY A 68 -0.82 -3.48 11.26
N VAL A 69 -1.56 -3.85 10.21
CA VAL A 69 -2.48 -5.00 10.27
C VAL A 69 -1.75 -6.33 10.36
N ILE A 70 -0.58 -6.45 9.73
CA ILE A 70 0.27 -7.66 9.83
C ILE A 70 0.73 -7.86 11.26
N VAL A 71 1.21 -6.82 11.94
CA VAL A 71 1.64 -6.91 13.34
C VAL A 71 0.46 -7.19 14.28
N SER A 72 -0.70 -6.60 14.04
CA SER A 72 -1.94 -6.94 14.77
C SER A 72 -2.32 -8.41 14.61
N TYR A 73 -2.14 -8.98 13.43
CA TYR A 73 -2.33 -10.42 13.22
C TYR A 73 -1.32 -11.27 13.99
N PHE A 74 -0.05 -10.85 14.07
CA PHE A 74 0.95 -11.53 14.88
C PHE A 74 0.60 -11.48 16.38
N GLU A 75 0.10 -10.36 16.87
CA GLU A 75 -0.39 -10.24 18.25
C GLU A 75 -1.54 -11.24 18.50
N TRP A 76 -2.50 -11.33 17.60
CA TRP A 76 -3.59 -12.29 17.71
C TRP A 76 -3.08 -13.75 17.74
N LEU A 77 -2.10 -14.11 16.91
CA LEU A 77 -1.47 -15.44 16.91
C LEU A 77 -0.77 -15.74 18.24
N GLN A 78 -0.02 -14.77 18.78
CA GLN A 78 0.66 -14.90 20.07
C GLN A 78 -0.34 -15.13 21.19
N ASN A 79 -1.43 -14.35 21.22
CA ASN A 79 -2.50 -14.51 22.20
C ASN A 79 -3.17 -15.89 22.10
N LYS A 80 -3.44 -16.40 20.90
CA LYS A 80 -4.01 -17.74 20.70
C LYS A 80 -3.07 -18.87 21.12
N SER A 81 -1.78 -18.73 20.90
CA SER A 81 -0.78 -19.76 21.21
C SER A 81 -0.22 -19.66 22.63
N ALA A 82 -0.60 -18.63 23.38
CA ALA A 82 -0.03 -18.27 24.71
C ALA A 82 1.52 -18.20 24.68
N ARG A 83 2.10 -17.77 23.56
CA ARG A 83 3.54 -17.62 23.35
C ARG A 83 3.84 -16.20 22.90
N ALA A 84 4.66 -15.50 23.65
CA ALA A 84 5.20 -14.21 23.24
C ALA A 84 6.36 -14.42 22.24
N TRP A 85 6.40 -13.56 21.24
CA TRP A 85 7.53 -13.48 20.31
C TRP A 85 8.46 -12.34 20.73
N SER A 86 9.75 -12.46 20.42
CA SER A 86 10.68 -11.36 20.60
C SER A 86 10.40 -10.23 19.58
N PHE A 87 10.91 -9.05 19.86
CA PHE A 87 10.86 -7.94 18.89
C PHE A 87 11.50 -8.35 17.56
N ASP A 88 12.64 -9.00 17.61
CA ASP A 88 13.38 -9.42 16.42
C ASP A 88 12.60 -10.45 15.59
N ASP A 89 11.85 -11.36 16.22
CA ASP A 89 10.98 -12.30 15.54
C ASP A 89 9.84 -11.58 14.80
N VAL A 90 9.23 -10.58 15.46
CA VAL A 90 8.15 -9.78 14.86
C VAL A 90 8.68 -8.94 13.71
N ASP A 91 9.77 -8.20 13.92
CA ASP A 91 10.36 -7.32 12.90
C ASP A 91 10.86 -8.12 11.69
N GLY A 92 11.55 -9.23 11.92
CA GLY A 92 12.03 -10.10 10.84
C GLY A 92 10.89 -10.65 9.97
N ARG A 93 9.82 -11.16 10.59
CA ARG A 93 8.64 -11.65 9.87
C ARG A 93 7.88 -10.55 9.16
N LEU A 94 7.76 -9.37 9.76
CA LEU A 94 7.14 -8.21 9.14
C LEU A 94 7.90 -7.81 7.87
N ARG A 95 9.23 -7.67 7.96
CA ARG A 95 10.08 -7.33 6.81
C ARG A 95 9.91 -8.33 5.68
N GLU A 96 9.97 -9.63 5.99
CA GLU A 96 9.81 -10.70 4.99
C GLU A 96 8.47 -10.60 4.26
N LEU A 97 7.36 -10.42 5.00
CA LEU A 97 6.03 -10.32 4.40
C LEU A 97 5.87 -9.04 3.57
N MET A 98 6.38 -7.91 4.06
CA MET A 98 6.33 -6.64 3.33
C MET A 98 7.13 -6.69 2.03
N TRP A 99 8.36 -7.24 2.06
CA TRP A 99 9.16 -7.44 0.86
C TRP A 99 8.49 -8.37 -0.15
N LEU A 100 7.96 -9.50 0.32
CA LEU A 100 7.26 -10.44 -0.54
C LEU A 100 6.02 -9.81 -1.19
N ALA A 101 5.26 -9.00 -0.45
CA ALA A 101 4.10 -8.28 -0.98
C ALA A 101 4.55 -7.25 -2.02
N HIS A 102 5.58 -6.45 -1.72
CA HIS A 102 6.14 -5.48 -2.65
C HIS A 102 6.59 -6.13 -3.97
N ASP A 103 7.38 -7.21 -3.89
CA ASP A 103 7.90 -7.89 -5.09
C ASP A 103 6.77 -8.42 -5.98
N ARG A 104 5.72 -8.97 -5.37
CA ARG A 104 4.53 -9.41 -6.12
C ARG A 104 3.82 -8.26 -6.83
N VAL A 105 3.66 -7.12 -6.15
CA VAL A 105 3.05 -5.93 -6.75
C VAL A 105 3.91 -5.39 -7.89
N VAL A 106 5.22 -5.33 -7.71
CA VAL A 106 6.16 -4.89 -8.78
C VAL A 106 6.09 -5.83 -9.98
N HIS A 107 6.02 -7.14 -9.75
CA HIS A 107 5.89 -8.13 -10.82
C HIS A 107 4.56 -7.96 -11.56
N ALA A 108 3.43 -7.87 -10.84
CA ALA A 108 2.12 -7.68 -11.45
C ALA A 108 2.04 -6.37 -12.24
N ARG A 109 2.56 -5.25 -11.70
CA ARG A 109 2.64 -3.98 -12.42
C ARG A 109 3.32 -4.12 -13.77
N ARG A 110 4.46 -4.82 -13.82
CA ARG A 110 5.21 -5.05 -15.08
C ARG A 110 4.47 -5.97 -16.04
N THR A 111 3.79 -6.99 -15.52
CA THR A 111 3.08 -7.99 -16.32
C THR A 111 1.84 -7.40 -16.99
N TYR A 112 1.10 -6.55 -16.27
CA TYR A 112 -0.17 -6.00 -16.72
C TYR A 112 -0.08 -4.55 -17.22
N ASP A 113 1.10 -3.92 -17.15
CA ASP A 113 1.34 -2.52 -17.53
C ASP A 113 0.31 -1.56 -16.92
N CYS A 114 0.15 -1.63 -15.59
CA CYS A 114 -0.87 -0.91 -14.84
C CYS A 114 -0.28 -0.11 -13.68
N THR A 115 -1.11 0.63 -12.94
CA THR A 115 -0.69 1.33 -11.72
C THR A 115 -0.25 0.34 -10.64
N ARG A 116 0.54 0.78 -9.64
CA ARG A 116 0.83 -0.08 -8.48
C ARG A 116 -0.42 -0.41 -7.67
N ARG A 117 -1.40 0.50 -7.66
CA ARG A 117 -2.69 0.27 -7.00
C ARG A 117 -3.45 -0.88 -7.66
N ASP A 118 -3.61 -0.84 -8.98
CA ASP A 118 -4.25 -1.93 -9.71
C ASP A 118 -3.49 -3.24 -9.53
N ALA A 119 -2.16 -3.20 -9.62
CA ALA A 119 -1.32 -4.36 -9.39
C ALA A 119 -1.49 -4.94 -7.98
N ALA A 120 -1.62 -4.11 -6.95
CA ALA A 120 -1.86 -4.57 -5.58
C ALA A 120 -3.22 -5.24 -5.44
N TYR A 121 -4.28 -4.70 -6.07
CA TYR A 121 -5.59 -5.35 -6.12
C TYR A 121 -5.56 -6.67 -6.90
N ILE A 122 -4.90 -6.73 -8.05
CA ILE A 122 -4.74 -7.96 -8.82
C ILE A 122 -4.09 -9.04 -7.93
N VAL A 123 -2.96 -8.73 -7.30
CA VAL A 123 -2.25 -9.69 -6.41
C VAL A 123 -3.14 -10.16 -5.25
N ALA A 124 -3.91 -9.25 -4.66
CA ALA A 124 -4.80 -9.59 -3.54
C ALA A 124 -5.96 -10.49 -3.99
N LEU A 125 -6.61 -10.15 -5.11
CA LEU A 125 -7.73 -10.89 -5.66
C LEU A 125 -7.31 -12.28 -6.14
N ASP A 126 -6.17 -12.40 -6.83
CA ASP A 126 -5.64 -13.69 -7.27
C ASP A 126 -5.43 -14.66 -6.10
N ARG A 127 -4.91 -14.15 -4.98
CA ARG A 127 -4.74 -14.96 -3.77
C ARG A 127 -6.06 -15.42 -3.15
N ILE A 128 -7.06 -14.55 -3.16
CA ILE A 128 -8.39 -14.90 -2.65
C ILE A 128 -9.04 -15.95 -3.55
N ILE A 129 -9.00 -15.74 -4.86
CA ILE A 129 -9.54 -16.67 -5.86
C ILE A 129 -8.88 -18.04 -5.74
N ASP A 130 -7.55 -18.10 -5.66
CA ASP A 130 -6.81 -19.35 -5.50
C ASP A 130 -7.23 -20.14 -4.24
N VAL A 131 -7.52 -19.43 -3.14
CA VAL A 131 -8.04 -20.07 -1.92
C VAL A 131 -9.47 -20.59 -2.11
N TYR A 132 -10.34 -19.82 -2.77
CA TYR A 132 -11.70 -20.25 -3.09
C TYR A 132 -11.71 -21.48 -4.00
N ASP A 133 -10.89 -21.48 -5.04
CA ASP A 133 -10.79 -22.59 -5.99
C ASP A 133 -10.33 -23.89 -5.31
N ARG A 134 -9.40 -23.78 -4.36
CA ARG A 134 -8.88 -24.94 -3.60
C ARG A 134 -9.83 -25.43 -2.51
N ARG A 135 -10.57 -24.54 -1.84
CA ARG A 135 -11.42 -24.88 -0.69
C ARG A 135 -12.89 -25.05 -1.06
N GLY A 136 -13.33 -24.52 -2.20
CA GLY A 136 -14.73 -24.32 -2.51
C GLY A 136 -15.32 -23.11 -1.77
N ILE A 137 -16.49 -22.67 -2.19
CA ILE A 137 -17.19 -21.49 -1.64
C ILE A 137 -17.93 -21.82 -0.34
N PHE A 138 -18.15 -23.12 -0.05
CA PHE A 138 -18.86 -23.57 1.15
C PHE A 138 -18.09 -24.65 1.89
N PRO A 139 -18.16 -24.62 3.28
CA PRO A 139 -17.70 -25.72 4.09
C PRO A 139 -18.52 -26.97 3.90
#